data_d3632a4edc2dd9f3a7b8ce7e9df429f9
#
_entry.id   d3632a4edc2dd9f3a7b8ce7e9df429f9
#
_cell.length_a   1.000
_cell.length_b   1.000
_cell.length_c   1.000
_cell.angle_alpha   90.00
_cell.angle_beta   90.00
_cell.angle_gamma   90.00
#
_symmetry.space_group_name_H-M   'P 1'
#
loop_
_entity.id
_entity.type
_entity.pdbx_description
1 polymer ?
#
loop_
_entity_poly.entity_id
_entity_poly.type
_entity_poly.pdbx_seq_one_letter_code
_entity_poly.pdbx_strand_id
1 'polypeptide(L)'
;MQIPTTLLAQVDSSVGGNTGINHPLGKNMVGAFYQPHRVVCDLDTLQTLPPRELSAGLAEIIKYGPIADTVFLDWIEANLPDLLARAPQALVHAVRRSCEIKAWVVAQDEREAGLRAILNFGHTFGHAIEAGMGYGAWLHGEAVGCGMVMAARLSAALGMVDAAFAERLVLLVAAAGLPVKGPVLDPIDNAGRYLALMRLDKKAQAGAITFVLIDGPGRAVMREAPEALVRSVIDSCCAA
;
A
#
# COMPACT_ATOMS: atom_id res chain seq x y z
N MET A 1 0.28 -15.16 20.56
CA MET A 1 1.38 -15.45 19.61
C MET A 1 0.78 -15.53 18.22
N GLN A 2 1.46 -14.91 17.24
CA GLN A 2 1.10 -14.99 15.82
C GLN A 2 2.24 -15.63 15.04
N ILE A 3 1.93 -16.40 14.02
CA ILE A 3 2.89 -17.05 13.12
C ILE A 3 2.42 -16.77 11.70
N PRO A 4 2.76 -15.59 11.13
CA PRO A 4 2.38 -15.24 9.78
C PRO A 4 3.12 -16.09 8.74
N THR A 5 2.40 -16.60 7.74
CA THR A 5 2.93 -17.52 6.73
C THR A 5 2.99 -16.93 5.33
N THR A 6 2.49 -15.71 5.13
CA THR A 6 2.62 -14.96 3.88
C THR A 6 3.52 -13.74 4.06
N LEU A 7 4.18 -13.30 3.00
CA LEU A 7 5.06 -12.12 3.06
C LEU A 7 4.29 -10.88 3.54
N LEU A 8 3.10 -10.64 3.00
CA LEU A 8 2.23 -9.53 3.40
C LEU A 8 1.94 -9.57 4.90
N ALA A 9 1.62 -10.75 5.44
CA ALA A 9 1.34 -10.88 6.87
C ALA A 9 2.61 -10.68 7.73
N GLN A 10 3.77 -11.12 7.27
CA GLN A 10 5.04 -10.94 8.00
C GLN A 10 5.46 -9.48 8.09
N VAL A 11 5.26 -8.70 7.02
CA VAL A 11 5.74 -7.30 6.94
C VAL A 11 4.70 -6.27 7.35
N ASP A 12 3.41 -6.65 7.37
CA ASP A 12 2.34 -5.70 7.64
C ASP A 12 1.33 -6.20 8.68
N SER A 13 0.43 -7.13 8.36
CA SER A 13 -0.77 -7.39 9.17
C SER A 13 -0.50 -7.99 10.56
N SER A 14 0.64 -8.66 10.78
CA SER A 14 1.01 -9.20 12.10
C SER A 14 1.60 -8.16 13.05
N VAL A 15 1.93 -6.95 12.59
CA VAL A 15 2.52 -5.88 13.37
C VAL A 15 1.50 -4.76 13.58
N GLY A 16 1.38 -4.26 14.82
CA GLY A 16 0.56 -3.07 15.12
C GLY A 16 -0.82 -3.36 15.69
N GLY A 17 -1.12 -4.62 16.03
CA GLY A 17 -2.28 -4.99 16.84
C GLY A 17 -3.66 -4.81 16.19
N ASN A 18 -3.74 -4.49 14.90
CA ASN A 18 -5.01 -4.47 14.18
C ASN A 18 -5.41 -5.91 13.82
N THR A 19 -6.47 -6.43 14.46
CA THR A 19 -6.99 -7.78 14.23
C THR A 19 -8.30 -7.77 13.43
N GLY A 20 -8.64 -6.64 12.79
CA GLY A 20 -9.86 -6.49 12.03
C GLY A 20 -9.94 -7.44 10.84
N ILE A 21 -11.07 -8.13 10.69
CA ILE A 21 -11.38 -8.97 9.52
C ILE A 21 -12.52 -8.36 8.73
N ASN A 22 -12.52 -8.65 7.43
CA ASN A 22 -13.56 -8.19 6.53
C ASN A 22 -14.87 -8.97 6.75
N HIS A 23 -15.99 -8.28 6.61
CA HIS A 23 -17.33 -8.83 6.63
C HIS A 23 -18.05 -8.43 5.33
N PRO A 24 -19.06 -9.18 4.84
CA PRO A 24 -19.81 -8.77 3.64
C PRO A 24 -20.39 -7.34 3.69
N LEU A 25 -20.58 -6.77 4.88
CA LEU A 25 -21.07 -5.40 5.07
C LEU A 25 -19.96 -4.33 5.07
N GLY A 26 -18.67 -4.70 5.06
CA GLY A 26 -17.57 -3.75 5.05
C GLY A 26 -16.22 -4.32 5.48
N LYS A 27 -15.18 -3.53 5.28
CA LYS A 27 -13.80 -3.85 5.62
C LYS A 27 -13.54 -3.64 7.12
N ASN A 28 -12.74 -4.52 7.75
CA ASN A 28 -12.33 -4.43 9.17
C ASN A 28 -13.49 -4.30 10.18
N MET A 29 -14.68 -4.87 9.86
CA MET A 29 -15.91 -4.72 10.66
C MET A 29 -15.89 -5.52 11.96
N VAL A 30 -15.09 -6.59 12.04
CA VAL A 30 -15.03 -7.49 13.20
C VAL A 30 -13.57 -7.63 13.63
N GLY A 31 -13.27 -7.20 14.84
CA GLY A 31 -11.91 -7.27 15.40
C GLY A 31 -11.74 -6.32 16.58
N ALA A 32 -10.51 -6.27 17.09
CA ALA A 32 -10.11 -5.39 18.17
C ALA A 32 -8.68 -4.91 17.97
N PHE A 33 -8.30 -3.82 18.62
CA PHE A 33 -6.88 -3.47 18.78
C PHE A 33 -6.31 -4.33 19.91
N TYR A 34 -5.48 -5.31 19.55
CA TYR A 34 -4.83 -6.20 20.51
C TYR A 34 -3.41 -6.53 20.08
N GLN A 35 -2.43 -5.99 20.81
CA GLN A 35 -1.02 -6.20 20.51
C GLN A 35 -0.62 -7.67 20.73
N PRO A 36 0.05 -8.31 19.75
CA PRO A 36 0.55 -9.66 19.93
C PRO A 36 1.70 -9.69 20.94
N HIS A 37 1.68 -10.64 21.86
CA HIS A 37 2.81 -10.86 22.79
C HIS A 37 4.09 -11.28 22.07
N ARG A 38 3.97 -12.01 20.97
CA ARG A 38 5.09 -12.43 20.10
C ARG A 38 4.58 -12.63 18.68
N VAL A 39 5.42 -12.26 17.72
CA VAL A 39 5.27 -12.60 16.29
C VAL A 39 6.51 -13.42 15.91
N VAL A 40 6.31 -14.57 15.31
CA VAL A 40 7.39 -15.44 14.81
C VAL A 40 7.25 -15.51 13.30
N CYS A 41 8.16 -14.87 12.58
CA CYS A 41 8.24 -14.92 11.12
C CYS A 41 9.17 -16.05 10.70
N ASP A 42 8.59 -17.19 10.33
CA ASP A 42 9.32 -18.28 9.69
C ASP A 42 9.39 -18.04 8.19
N LEU A 43 10.58 -17.74 7.68
CA LEU A 43 10.79 -17.41 6.27
C LEU A 43 10.72 -18.63 5.35
N ASP A 44 10.88 -19.86 5.88
CA ASP A 44 10.74 -21.06 5.08
C ASP A 44 9.31 -21.23 4.55
N THR A 45 8.32 -20.67 5.25
CA THR A 45 6.93 -20.62 4.77
C THR A 45 6.78 -19.89 3.43
N LEU A 46 7.68 -18.94 3.12
CA LEU A 46 7.66 -18.15 1.89
C LEU A 46 8.14 -18.95 0.67
N GLN A 47 8.82 -20.07 0.86
CA GLN A 47 9.33 -20.89 -0.25
C GLN A 47 8.19 -21.51 -1.07
N THR A 48 7.06 -21.81 -0.44
CA THR A 48 5.88 -22.36 -1.08
C THR A 48 4.82 -21.31 -1.44
N LEU A 49 5.07 -20.04 -1.11
CA LEU A 49 4.12 -18.96 -1.40
C LEU A 49 4.00 -18.76 -2.93
N PRO A 50 2.79 -18.72 -3.52
CA PRO A 50 2.64 -18.42 -4.93
C PRO A 50 3.32 -17.12 -5.36
N PRO A 51 3.92 -17.01 -6.56
CA PRO A 51 4.60 -15.79 -7.01
C PRO A 51 3.71 -14.53 -6.94
N ARG A 52 2.43 -14.64 -7.27
CA ARG A 52 1.46 -13.55 -7.20
C ARG A 52 1.29 -13.02 -5.77
N GLU A 53 1.26 -13.91 -4.78
CA GLU A 53 1.18 -13.58 -3.35
C GLU A 53 2.50 -12.99 -2.82
N LEU A 54 3.63 -13.45 -3.33
CA LEU A 54 4.93 -12.86 -3.03
C LEU A 54 4.98 -11.41 -3.51
N SER A 55 4.61 -11.16 -4.77
CA SER A 55 4.52 -9.80 -5.33
C SER A 55 3.56 -8.91 -4.53
N ALA A 56 2.40 -9.44 -4.12
CA ALA A 56 1.46 -8.72 -3.27
C ALA A 56 2.09 -8.30 -1.91
N GLY A 57 2.92 -9.16 -1.32
CA GLY A 57 3.68 -8.83 -0.12
C GLY A 57 4.77 -7.79 -0.37
N LEU A 58 5.42 -7.83 -1.56
CA LEU A 58 6.42 -6.83 -1.96
C LEU A 58 5.82 -5.42 -2.07
N ALA A 59 4.54 -5.27 -2.42
CA ALA A 59 3.87 -3.96 -2.41
C ALA A 59 3.97 -3.27 -1.05
N GLU A 60 3.75 -4.02 0.04
CA GLU A 60 3.84 -3.49 1.40
C GLU A 60 5.28 -3.16 1.80
N ILE A 61 6.28 -3.94 1.34
CA ILE A 61 7.69 -3.63 1.55
C ILE A 61 8.07 -2.34 0.82
N ILE A 62 7.70 -2.21 -0.47
CA ILE A 62 7.97 -1.03 -1.29
C ILE A 62 7.37 0.22 -0.65
N LYS A 63 6.17 0.14 -0.09
CA LYS A 63 5.48 1.24 0.57
C LYS A 63 6.33 1.97 1.60
N TYR A 64 7.12 1.24 2.39
CA TYR A 64 7.93 1.83 3.46
C TYR A 64 9.03 2.76 2.97
N GLY A 65 9.57 2.50 1.77
CA GLY A 65 10.63 3.32 1.18
C GLY A 65 10.21 4.78 1.01
N PRO A 66 9.24 5.08 0.14
CA PRO A 66 8.83 6.45 -0.15
C PRO A 66 8.21 7.18 1.05
N ILE A 67 7.60 6.48 2.01
CA ILE A 67 6.93 7.15 3.15
C ILE A 67 7.86 7.45 4.32
N ALA A 68 8.97 6.71 4.50
CA ALA A 68 9.76 6.79 5.72
C ALA A 68 11.27 6.55 5.57
N ASP A 69 11.73 5.82 4.55
CA ASP A 69 13.12 5.36 4.48
C ASP A 69 13.64 5.23 3.04
N THR A 70 14.26 6.28 2.54
CA THR A 70 14.83 6.30 1.17
C THR A 70 16.02 5.36 1.01
N VAL A 71 16.80 5.12 2.06
CA VAL A 71 17.89 4.15 2.02
C VAL A 71 17.35 2.73 1.83
N PHE A 72 16.22 2.44 2.49
CA PHE A 72 15.53 1.18 2.28
C PHE A 72 14.91 1.09 0.88
N LEU A 73 14.40 2.20 0.31
CA LEU A 73 13.93 2.24 -1.08
C LEU A 73 15.04 1.87 -2.06
N ASP A 74 16.22 2.50 -1.91
CA ASP A 74 17.39 2.22 -2.75
C ASP A 74 17.84 0.75 -2.61
N TRP A 75 17.79 0.23 -1.38
CA TRP A 75 18.13 -1.16 -1.10
C TRP A 75 17.12 -2.13 -1.76
N ILE A 76 15.82 -1.85 -1.71
CA ILE A 76 14.77 -2.67 -2.33
C ILE A 76 15.02 -2.76 -3.85
N GLU A 77 15.29 -1.64 -4.52
CA GLU A 77 15.58 -1.62 -5.94
C GLU A 77 16.79 -2.48 -6.30
N ALA A 78 17.88 -2.32 -5.56
CA ALA A 78 19.12 -3.05 -5.81
C ALA A 78 18.99 -4.57 -5.56
N ASN A 79 18.07 -4.98 -4.66
CA ASN A 79 17.92 -6.38 -4.25
C ASN A 79 16.59 -7.01 -4.71
N LEU A 80 15.85 -6.34 -5.58
CA LEU A 80 14.54 -6.84 -6.05
C LEU A 80 14.66 -8.23 -6.72
N PRO A 81 15.66 -8.52 -7.56
CA PRO A 81 15.84 -9.87 -8.12
C PRO A 81 16.00 -10.94 -7.04
N ASP A 82 16.75 -10.67 -5.98
CA ASP A 82 16.96 -11.59 -4.87
C ASP A 82 15.69 -11.78 -4.03
N LEU A 83 14.90 -10.73 -3.85
CA LEU A 83 13.58 -10.81 -3.18
C LEU A 83 12.61 -11.69 -3.99
N LEU A 84 12.55 -11.51 -5.30
CA LEU A 84 11.72 -12.32 -6.20
C LEU A 84 12.21 -13.79 -6.25
N ALA A 85 13.52 -14.02 -6.17
CA ALA A 85 14.12 -15.34 -6.06
C ALA A 85 13.98 -15.96 -4.66
N ARG A 86 13.40 -15.27 -3.70
CA ARG A 86 13.26 -15.67 -2.28
C ARG A 86 14.61 -15.95 -1.61
N ALA A 87 15.66 -15.22 -1.98
CA ALA A 87 16.97 -15.37 -1.35
C ALA A 87 16.85 -15.08 0.16
N PRO A 88 17.29 -16.02 1.03
CA PRO A 88 17.03 -15.91 2.47
C PRO A 88 17.55 -14.62 3.10
N GLN A 89 18.73 -14.16 2.70
CA GLN A 89 19.34 -12.94 3.24
C GLN A 89 18.55 -11.68 2.86
N ALA A 90 18.05 -11.61 1.62
CA ALA A 90 17.23 -10.52 1.16
C ALA A 90 15.88 -10.50 1.91
N LEU A 91 15.23 -11.66 2.06
CA LEU A 91 13.97 -11.78 2.82
C LEU A 91 14.13 -11.39 4.29
N VAL A 92 15.19 -11.89 4.97
CA VAL A 92 15.50 -11.51 6.36
C VAL A 92 15.58 -9.99 6.50
N HIS A 93 16.37 -9.34 5.63
CA HIS A 93 16.56 -7.90 5.70
C HIS A 93 15.25 -7.14 5.44
N ALA A 94 14.52 -7.51 4.38
CA ALA A 94 13.27 -6.85 4.00
C ALA A 94 12.19 -6.98 5.10
N VAL A 95 11.96 -8.19 5.62
CA VAL A 95 10.98 -8.44 6.68
C VAL A 95 11.37 -7.67 7.95
N ARG A 96 12.62 -7.78 8.37
CA ARG A 96 13.12 -7.09 9.57
C ARG A 96 12.93 -5.57 9.44
N ARG A 97 13.40 -4.97 8.33
CA ARG A 97 13.35 -3.50 8.16
C ARG A 97 11.91 -3.00 8.07
N SER A 98 11.04 -3.72 7.38
CA SER A 98 9.60 -3.40 7.31
C SER A 98 8.96 -3.40 8.71
N CYS A 99 9.23 -4.44 9.51
CA CYS A 99 8.73 -4.53 10.89
C CYS A 99 9.28 -3.39 11.77
N GLU A 100 10.56 -3.04 11.64
CA GLU A 100 11.18 -1.92 12.38
C GLU A 100 10.50 -0.59 12.07
N ILE A 101 10.28 -0.29 10.78
CA ILE A 101 9.62 0.96 10.34
C ILE A 101 8.17 0.97 10.84
N LYS A 102 7.42 -0.12 10.64
CA LYS A 102 6.04 -0.18 11.09
C LYS A 102 5.93 -0.04 12.61
N ALA A 103 6.77 -0.75 13.36
CA ALA A 103 6.78 -0.67 14.83
C ALA A 103 7.11 0.76 15.30
N TRP A 104 8.04 1.44 14.65
CA TRP A 104 8.37 2.84 14.94
C TRP A 104 7.17 3.77 14.71
N VAL A 105 6.45 3.62 13.59
CA VAL A 105 5.25 4.42 13.30
C VAL A 105 4.15 4.14 14.32
N VAL A 106 3.86 2.86 14.60
CA VAL A 106 2.81 2.45 15.54
C VAL A 106 3.12 2.90 16.97
N ALA A 107 4.39 2.87 17.39
CA ALA A 107 4.79 3.32 18.72
C ALA A 107 4.54 4.82 18.96
N GLN A 108 4.55 5.62 17.90
CA GLN A 108 4.25 7.06 17.98
C GLN A 108 2.75 7.36 17.87
N ASP A 109 1.97 6.47 17.25
CA ASP A 109 0.54 6.67 17.04
C ASP A 109 -0.20 5.32 17.05
N GLU A 110 -0.40 4.76 18.23
CA GLU A 110 -1.05 3.44 18.40
C GLU A 110 -2.51 3.43 17.92
N ARG A 111 -3.23 4.56 18.05
CA ARG A 111 -4.67 4.68 17.79
C ARG A 111 -5.03 5.26 16.43
N GLU A 112 -4.06 5.42 15.52
CA GLU A 112 -4.27 5.98 14.18
C GLU A 112 -4.85 7.42 14.19
N ALA A 113 -4.41 8.25 15.15
CA ALA A 113 -4.89 9.62 15.27
C ALA A 113 -4.19 10.61 14.30
N GLY A 114 -3.08 10.22 13.67
CA GLY A 114 -2.32 11.10 12.78
C GLY A 114 -1.19 10.41 12.02
N LEU A 115 -0.02 10.24 12.64
CA LEU A 115 1.18 9.74 11.95
C LEU A 115 1.00 8.37 11.32
N ARG A 116 0.29 7.46 11.99
CA ARG A 116 0.05 6.09 11.50
C ARG A 116 -0.67 6.07 10.15
N ALA A 117 -1.42 7.11 9.83
CA ALA A 117 -2.12 7.20 8.56
C ALA A 117 -1.17 7.17 7.35
N ILE A 118 0.13 7.53 7.49
CA ILE A 118 1.10 7.43 6.38
C ILE A 118 1.27 6.00 5.87
N LEU A 119 1.01 4.98 6.71
CA LEU A 119 1.02 3.58 6.31
C LEU A 119 -0.06 3.25 5.24
N ASN A 120 -1.01 4.13 5.04
CA ASN A 120 -2.06 4.00 4.02
C ASN A 120 -1.66 4.63 2.67
N PHE A 121 -0.37 4.85 2.39
CA PHE A 121 0.08 5.26 1.06
C PHE A 121 -0.36 4.26 0.00
N GLY A 122 -1.05 4.75 -1.03
CA GLY A 122 -1.68 3.92 -2.07
C GLY A 122 -3.06 3.34 -1.70
N HIS A 123 -3.41 3.24 -0.43
CA HIS A 123 -4.63 2.53 0.01
C HIS A 123 -5.93 3.23 -0.41
N THR A 124 -5.98 4.55 -0.50
CA THR A 124 -7.20 5.26 -0.93
C THR A 124 -7.63 4.85 -2.34
N PHE A 125 -6.68 4.75 -3.27
CA PHE A 125 -6.93 4.23 -4.61
C PHE A 125 -7.08 2.71 -4.62
N GLY A 126 -6.24 1.99 -3.87
CA GLY A 126 -6.26 0.54 -3.77
C GLY A 126 -7.60 -0.01 -3.26
N HIS A 127 -8.16 0.57 -2.20
CA HIS A 127 -9.47 0.18 -1.69
C HIS A 127 -10.60 0.44 -2.70
N ALA A 128 -10.51 1.53 -3.48
CA ALA A 128 -11.47 1.78 -4.55
C ALA A 128 -11.38 0.70 -5.65
N ILE A 129 -10.16 0.23 -5.99
CA ILE A 129 -9.95 -0.88 -6.91
C ILE A 129 -10.55 -2.17 -6.34
N GLU A 130 -10.22 -2.55 -5.10
CA GLU A 130 -10.76 -3.75 -4.45
C GLU A 130 -12.29 -3.75 -4.41
N ALA A 131 -12.90 -2.62 -4.02
CA ALA A 131 -14.35 -2.48 -3.94
C ALA A 131 -15.02 -2.46 -5.31
N GLY A 132 -14.40 -1.82 -6.30
CA GLY A 132 -14.93 -1.71 -7.66
C GLY A 132 -14.86 -2.99 -8.46
N MET A 133 -13.81 -3.78 -8.26
CA MET A 133 -13.62 -5.08 -8.93
C MET A 133 -14.33 -6.24 -8.21
N GLY A 134 -14.75 -6.03 -6.97
CA GLY A 134 -15.21 -7.07 -6.07
C GLY A 134 -14.04 -7.73 -5.32
N TYR A 135 -14.25 -7.94 -4.02
CA TYR A 135 -13.21 -8.50 -3.14
C TYR A 135 -12.74 -9.87 -3.64
N GLY A 136 -11.43 -10.03 -3.76
CA GLY A 136 -10.76 -11.26 -4.21
C GLY A 136 -10.40 -11.30 -5.69
N ALA A 137 -10.92 -10.40 -6.54
CA ALA A 137 -10.50 -10.30 -7.94
C ALA A 137 -9.05 -9.82 -8.07
N TRP A 138 -8.72 -8.76 -7.32
CA TRP A 138 -7.34 -8.29 -7.11
C TRP A 138 -6.88 -8.67 -5.71
N LEU A 139 -5.63 -9.07 -5.57
CA LEU A 139 -5.01 -9.19 -4.27
C LEU A 139 -4.81 -7.79 -3.67
N HIS A 140 -4.85 -7.71 -2.34
CA HIS A 140 -4.66 -6.45 -1.64
C HIS A 140 -3.38 -5.71 -2.08
N GLY A 141 -2.25 -6.41 -2.12
CA GLY A 141 -0.98 -5.82 -2.55
C GLY A 141 -0.96 -5.39 -4.02
N GLU A 142 -1.70 -6.05 -4.92
CA GLU A 142 -1.86 -5.60 -6.30
C GLU A 142 -2.60 -4.27 -6.35
N ALA A 143 -3.71 -4.17 -5.62
CA ALA A 143 -4.50 -2.95 -5.55
C ALA A 143 -3.75 -1.79 -4.90
N VAL A 144 -3.02 -2.07 -3.80
CA VAL A 144 -2.17 -1.08 -3.12
C VAL A 144 -0.98 -0.66 -3.98
N GLY A 145 -0.32 -1.58 -4.67
CA GLY A 145 0.79 -1.29 -5.59
C GLY A 145 0.36 -0.33 -6.71
N CYS A 146 -0.74 -0.65 -7.37
CA CYS A 146 -1.36 0.24 -8.36
C CYS A 146 -1.77 1.58 -7.75
N GLY A 147 -2.35 1.56 -6.55
CA GLY A 147 -2.72 2.76 -5.80
C GLY A 147 -1.53 3.64 -5.42
N MET A 148 -0.37 3.05 -5.11
CA MET A 148 0.88 3.80 -4.88
C MET A 148 1.35 4.53 -6.14
N VAL A 149 1.22 3.91 -7.31
CA VAL A 149 1.49 4.57 -8.60
C VAL A 149 0.59 5.80 -8.80
N MET A 150 -0.72 5.65 -8.56
CA MET A 150 -1.65 6.78 -8.65
C MET A 150 -1.33 7.88 -7.63
N ALA A 151 -1.05 7.52 -6.39
CA ALA A 151 -0.71 8.48 -5.32
C ALA A 151 0.62 9.21 -5.60
N ALA A 152 1.63 8.52 -6.15
CA ALA A 152 2.90 9.13 -6.55
C ALA A 152 2.71 10.13 -7.71
N ARG A 153 1.93 9.77 -8.73
CA ARG A 153 1.58 10.66 -9.84
C ARG A 153 0.76 11.86 -9.37
N LEU A 154 -0.14 11.66 -8.41
CA LEU A 154 -0.88 12.77 -7.79
C LEU A 154 0.06 13.70 -7.01
N SER A 155 1.02 13.15 -6.27
CA SER A 155 2.05 13.94 -5.57
C SER A 155 2.89 14.79 -6.55
N ALA A 156 3.28 14.21 -7.69
CA ALA A 156 4.01 14.92 -8.73
C ALA A 156 3.14 16.01 -9.41
N ALA A 157 1.87 15.70 -9.71
CA ALA A 157 0.93 16.66 -10.29
C ALA A 157 0.63 17.86 -9.37
N LEU A 158 0.75 17.66 -8.05
CA LEU A 158 0.67 18.72 -7.03
C LEU A 158 2.00 19.46 -6.81
N GLY A 159 3.08 19.09 -7.51
CA GLY A 159 4.41 19.69 -7.35
C GLY A 159 5.10 19.34 -6.03
N MET A 160 4.69 18.28 -5.35
CA MET A 160 5.25 17.85 -4.05
C MET A 160 6.52 17.01 -4.23
N VAL A 161 6.64 16.30 -5.33
CA VAL A 161 7.84 15.56 -5.79
C VAL A 161 8.04 15.82 -7.28
N ASP A 162 9.23 15.54 -7.79
CA ASP A 162 9.47 15.60 -9.23
C ASP A 162 8.85 14.39 -9.97
N ALA A 163 8.66 14.54 -11.28
CA ALA A 163 8.11 13.47 -12.10
C ALA A 163 9.03 12.23 -12.16
N ALA A 164 10.34 12.43 -12.03
CA ALA A 164 11.31 11.34 -12.04
C ALA A 164 11.16 10.44 -10.81
N PHE A 165 10.88 11.01 -9.64
CA PHE A 165 10.59 10.22 -8.45
C PHE A 165 9.30 9.40 -8.58
N ALA A 166 8.24 9.99 -9.15
CA ALA A 166 7.01 9.24 -9.40
C ALA A 166 7.24 8.09 -10.38
N GLU A 167 7.98 8.33 -11.47
CA GLU A 167 8.29 7.30 -12.47
C GLU A 167 9.19 6.21 -11.89
N ARG A 168 10.14 6.55 -11.01
CA ARG A 168 10.95 5.58 -10.27
C ARG A 168 10.07 4.57 -9.52
N LEU A 169 9.02 5.05 -8.83
CA LEU A 169 8.08 4.16 -8.12
C LEU A 169 7.26 3.31 -9.09
N VAL A 170 6.85 3.86 -10.24
CA VAL A 170 6.15 3.10 -11.28
C VAL A 170 7.01 1.93 -11.76
N LEU A 171 8.28 2.19 -12.07
CA LEU A 171 9.21 1.18 -12.54
C LEU A 171 9.47 0.10 -11.47
N LEU A 172 9.63 0.49 -10.22
CA LEU A 172 9.84 -0.45 -9.12
C LEU A 172 8.62 -1.35 -8.89
N VAL A 173 7.41 -0.77 -8.88
CA VAL A 173 6.15 -1.53 -8.74
C VAL A 173 5.99 -2.52 -9.90
N ALA A 174 6.26 -2.08 -11.15
CA ALA A 174 6.22 -2.94 -12.32
C ALA A 174 7.25 -4.09 -12.23
N ALA A 175 8.49 -3.78 -11.83
CA ALA A 175 9.56 -4.76 -11.70
C ALA A 175 9.28 -5.81 -10.60
N ALA A 176 8.51 -5.43 -9.57
CA ALA A 176 8.02 -6.36 -8.54
C ALA A 176 6.88 -7.27 -9.02
N GLY A 177 6.49 -7.19 -10.30
CA GLY A 177 5.41 -8.01 -10.88
C GLY A 177 4.00 -7.54 -10.48
N LEU A 178 3.85 -6.28 -10.08
CA LEU A 178 2.59 -5.69 -9.68
C LEU A 178 1.95 -4.88 -10.83
N PRO A 179 0.62 -4.77 -10.88
CA PRO A 179 -0.06 -3.91 -11.84
C PRO A 179 0.30 -2.43 -11.60
N VAL A 180 0.62 -1.71 -12.68
CA VAL A 180 0.85 -0.25 -12.67
C VAL A 180 -0.26 0.53 -13.35
N LYS A 181 -1.22 -0.18 -13.95
CA LYS A 181 -2.45 0.39 -14.53
C LYS A 181 -3.65 -0.09 -13.72
N GLY A 182 -4.51 0.85 -13.35
CA GLY A 182 -5.77 0.57 -12.68
C GLY A 182 -6.82 -0.01 -13.63
N PRO A 183 -7.78 -0.78 -13.12
CA PRO A 183 -8.90 -1.27 -13.92
C PRO A 183 -9.85 -0.14 -14.29
N VAL A 184 -10.54 -0.29 -15.42
CA VAL A 184 -11.68 0.54 -15.75
C VAL A 184 -12.90 0.01 -15.00
N LEU A 185 -13.37 0.76 -14.01
CA LEU A 185 -14.50 0.39 -13.15
C LEU A 185 -15.85 0.82 -13.74
N ASP A 186 -15.83 1.84 -14.62
CA ASP A 186 -16.98 2.34 -15.35
C ASP A 186 -16.53 2.87 -16.71
N PRO A 187 -17.12 2.38 -17.83
CA PRO A 187 -16.69 2.79 -19.15
C PRO A 187 -17.12 4.21 -19.54
N ILE A 188 -18.03 4.85 -18.79
CA ILE A 188 -18.56 6.19 -19.09
C ILE A 188 -17.90 7.24 -18.20
N ASP A 189 -17.81 7.01 -16.89
CA ASP A 189 -17.20 7.93 -15.92
C ASP A 189 -16.34 7.15 -14.91
N ASN A 190 -15.21 6.65 -15.42
CA ASN A 190 -14.31 5.84 -14.60
C ASN A 190 -13.81 6.60 -13.37
N ALA A 191 -13.33 7.83 -13.55
CA ALA A 191 -12.86 8.65 -12.43
C ALA A 191 -13.96 8.97 -11.42
N GLY A 192 -15.18 9.23 -11.88
CA GLY A 192 -16.35 9.42 -11.00
C GLY A 192 -16.67 8.16 -10.18
N ARG A 193 -16.55 6.98 -10.79
CA ARG A 193 -16.74 5.72 -10.08
C ARG A 193 -15.71 5.50 -8.97
N TYR A 194 -14.42 5.75 -9.25
CA TYR A 194 -13.36 5.71 -8.24
C TYR A 194 -13.66 6.67 -7.08
N LEU A 195 -13.98 7.93 -7.37
CA LEU A 195 -14.30 8.94 -6.36
C LEU A 195 -15.50 8.54 -5.50
N ALA A 196 -16.55 7.98 -6.10
CA ALA A 196 -17.71 7.49 -5.36
C ALA A 196 -17.32 6.39 -4.36
N LEU A 197 -16.48 5.43 -4.76
CA LEU A 197 -15.99 4.35 -3.89
C LEU A 197 -15.09 4.88 -2.77
N MET A 198 -14.19 5.83 -3.07
CA MET A 198 -13.34 6.48 -2.06
C MET A 198 -14.15 7.22 -0.99
N ARG A 199 -15.23 7.90 -1.39
CA ARG A 199 -16.14 8.59 -0.45
C ARG A 199 -16.90 7.62 0.45
N LEU A 200 -17.22 6.43 -0.04
CA LEU A 200 -17.86 5.38 0.75
C LEU A 200 -16.93 4.80 1.82
N ASP A 201 -15.66 4.59 1.50
CA ASP A 201 -14.65 4.07 2.43
C ASP A 201 -14.40 5.03 3.61
N LYS A 202 -14.56 6.34 3.37
CA LYS A 202 -14.29 7.41 4.36
C LYS A 202 -15.56 8.06 4.96
N LYS A 203 -16.68 7.40 4.99
CA LYS A 203 -17.98 7.92 5.50
C LYS A 203 -17.95 8.53 6.91
N ALA A 204 -16.90 8.36 7.69
CA ALA A 204 -16.76 8.91 9.03
C ALA A 204 -16.12 10.31 9.11
N GLN A 205 -15.64 10.89 8.01
CA GLN A 205 -14.94 12.17 8.01
C GLN A 205 -15.51 13.13 6.95
N ALA A 206 -16.48 13.94 7.33
CA ALA A 206 -16.91 15.21 6.69
C ALA A 206 -16.81 15.40 5.15
N GLY A 207 -16.90 14.35 4.34
CA GLY A 207 -17.13 14.47 2.89
C GLY A 207 -15.91 14.71 2.00
N ALA A 208 -14.77 15.14 2.51
CA ALA A 208 -13.55 15.35 1.74
C ALA A 208 -12.68 14.08 1.67
N ILE A 209 -12.11 13.78 0.50
CA ILE A 209 -11.19 12.67 0.32
C ILE A 209 -9.78 13.13 0.70
N THR A 210 -9.21 12.52 1.74
CA THR A 210 -7.83 12.74 2.13
C THR A 210 -6.96 11.62 1.57
N PHE A 211 -5.86 11.99 0.94
CA PHE A 211 -4.86 11.08 0.37
C PHE A 211 -3.60 11.10 1.23
N VAL A 212 -2.94 9.96 1.32
CA VAL A 212 -1.54 9.93 1.75
C VAL A 212 -0.69 10.17 0.50
N LEU A 213 0.08 11.25 0.51
CA LEU A 213 0.91 11.70 -0.61
C LEU A 213 2.36 11.84 -0.15
N ILE A 214 3.29 11.72 -1.10
CA ILE A 214 4.71 11.94 -0.83
C ILE A 214 5.02 13.42 -0.96
N ASP A 215 5.58 13.99 0.11
CA ASP A 215 6.00 15.40 0.20
C ASP A 215 7.53 15.50 0.31
N GLY A 216 8.21 14.89 -0.65
CA GLY A 216 9.65 14.66 -0.67
C GLY A 216 10.01 13.21 -0.33
N PRO A 217 11.16 12.70 -0.85
CA PRO A 217 11.61 11.33 -0.62
C PRO A 217 11.69 11.00 0.88
N GLY A 218 11.07 9.87 1.29
CA GLY A 218 11.04 9.44 2.69
C GLY A 218 10.10 10.24 3.60
N ARG A 219 9.24 11.08 3.03
CA ARG A 219 8.27 11.87 3.79
C ARG A 219 6.88 11.81 3.15
N ALA A 220 5.93 11.31 3.90
CA ALA A 220 4.52 11.27 3.51
C ALA A 220 3.67 12.18 4.39
N VAL A 221 2.62 12.74 3.80
CA VAL A 221 1.66 13.62 4.46
C VAL A 221 0.24 13.25 4.08
N MET A 222 -0.71 13.56 4.95
CA MET A 222 -2.13 13.50 4.62
C MET A 222 -2.57 14.82 4.00
N ARG A 223 -3.17 14.79 2.81
CA ARG A 223 -3.58 15.99 2.10
C ARG A 223 -4.82 15.74 1.23
N GLU A 224 -5.69 16.73 1.16
CA GLU A 224 -6.73 16.81 0.15
C GLU A 224 -6.12 17.27 -1.20
N ALA A 225 -6.77 16.87 -2.29
CA ALA A 225 -6.37 17.27 -3.64
C ALA A 225 -7.58 17.79 -4.44
N PRO A 226 -7.38 18.74 -5.36
CA PRO A 226 -8.43 19.19 -6.27
C PRO A 226 -9.03 18.01 -7.04
N GLU A 227 -10.35 17.87 -7.04
CA GLU A 227 -11.03 16.74 -7.69
C GLU A 227 -10.65 16.61 -9.18
N ALA A 228 -10.52 17.71 -9.89
CA ALA A 228 -10.14 17.71 -11.30
C ALA A 228 -8.76 17.04 -11.52
N LEU A 229 -7.81 17.25 -10.58
CA LEU A 229 -6.48 16.63 -10.64
C LEU A 229 -6.54 15.14 -10.36
N VAL A 230 -7.34 14.76 -9.35
CA VAL A 230 -7.55 13.34 -9.01
C VAL A 230 -8.17 12.60 -10.20
N ARG A 231 -9.18 13.17 -10.86
CA ARG A 231 -9.79 12.63 -12.07
C ARG A 231 -8.75 12.43 -13.19
N SER A 232 -7.96 13.47 -13.48
CA SER A 232 -6.91 13.39 -14.50
C SER A 232 -5.90 12.28 -14.23
N VAL A 233 -5.49 12.09 -12.96
CA VAL A 233 -4.58 11.02 -12.56
C VAL A 233 -5.23 9.65 -12.76
N ILE A 234 -6.48 9.45 -12.31
CA ILE A 234 -7.19 8.18 -12.50
C ILE A 234 -7.30 7.85 -13.98
N ASP A 235 -7.75 8.80 -14.81
CA ASP A 235 -7.94 8.58 -16.24
C ASP A 235 -6.61 8.23 -16.93
N SER A 236 -5.52 8.91 -16.58
CA SER A 236 -4.19 8.60 -17.13
C SER A 236 -3.62 7.25 -16.68
N CYS A 237 -3.98 6.81 -15.47
CA CYS A 237 -3.52 5.55 -14.92
C CYS A 237 -4.38 4.34 -15.31
N CYS A 238 -5.63 4.55 -15.73
CA CYS A 238 -6.58 3.49 -16.09
C CYS A 238 -6.82 3.38 -17.62
N ALA A 239 -6.17 4.19 -18.44
CA ALA A 239 -6.32 4.10 -19.89
C ALA A 239 -5.93 2.73 -20.42
N ALA A 240 -6.73 2.21 -21.36
CA ALA A 240 -6.56 0.90 -21.99
C ALA A 240 -5.27 0.79 -22.82
#